data_59cd60ee3a5c665a267ff62beaf5288e
#
_entry.id   59cd60ee3a5c665a267ff62beaf5288e
#
_cell.length_a   1.000
_cell.length_b   1.000
_cell.length_c   1.000
_cell.angle_alpha   90.00
_cell.angle_beta   90.00
_cell.angle_gamma   90.00
#
_symmetry.space_group_name_H-M   'P 1'
#
loop_
_entity.id
_entity.type
_entity.pdbx_description
1 polymer ?
#
loop_
_entity_poly.entity_id
_entity_poly.type
_entity_poly.pdbx_seq_one_letter_code
_entity_poly.pdbx_strand_id
1 'polypeptide(L)'
;MSLKIVVLAKQVPDTRNVGKDAMTPEGTVNRAALPAIFNPEDLNALEQALRLKEQNPDSTVHILTMGPPRATEVIREGLYRGADGGYLLTDRAFAGADTLATSYALAQAIKKIGVPDIVLGGRQAIDGDTAQVGPQVAQKLDLNQVTYVTSVDEVKDGKVVVTRHIDGGIERVEAPMPILLTVNGNAAPCRPRNAKLVMKYKRASAPMERPAEGLPYAEEYDKKPYLTIAQWSVADVDGDLAQCGLAGSPTKVKAVQNIVFKAKESKRLTGSDADVESLVKELLDSHTIG
;
A
#
# COMPACT_ATOMS: atom_id res chain seq x y z
N MET A 1 25.37 8.23 -0.93
CA MET A 1 25.11 6.90 -1.52
C MET A 1 23.89 7.03 -2.42
N SER A 2 23.92 6.48 -3.63
CA SER A 2 22.73 6.48 -4.49
C SER A 2 21.93 5.20 -4.19
N LEU A 3 20.64 5.34 -3.81
CA LEU A 3 19.76 4.24 -3.47
C LEU A 3 18.67 4.08 -4.53
N LYS A 4 18.40 2.85 -4.90
CA LYS A 4 17.19 2.47 -5.62
C LYS A 4 16.13 2.04 -4.62
N ILE A 5 15.02 2.77 -4.55
CA ILE A 5 13.95 2.51 -3.59
C ILE A 5 12.66 2.24 -4.36
N VAL A 6 11.99 1.14 -4.04
CA VAL A 6 10.67 0.81 -4.56
C VAL A 6 9.66 0.83 -3.42
N VAL A 7 8.58 1.59 -3.60
CA VAL A 7 7.46 1.64 -2.66
C VAL A 7 6.29 0.83 -3.21
N LEU A 8 5.92 -0.23 -2.51
CA LEU A 8 4.70 -0.99 -2.78
C LEU A 8 3.51 -0.15 -2.30
N ALA A 9 2.56 0.08 -3.18
CA ALA A 9 1.42 0.90 -2.84
C ALA A 9 0.12 0.30 -3.40
N LYS A 10 -0.94 0.34 -2.61
CA LYS A 10 -2.25 -0.19 -2.98
C LYS A 10 -3.30 0.90 -3.03
N GLN A 11 -4.15 0.84 -4.05
CA GLN A 11 -5.40 1.58 -4.07
C GLN A 11 -6.45 0.80 -3.27
N VAL A 12 -7.02 1.44 -2.26
CA VAL A 12 -8.02 0.83 -1.36
C VAL A 12 -9.30 1.67 -1.33
N PRO A 13 -10.46 1.08 -1.01
CA PRO A 13 -11.67 1.86 -0.73
C PRO A 13 -11.47 2.75 0.50
N ASP A 14 -11.98 3.98 0.46
CA ASP A 14 -12.01 4.85 1.65
C ASP A 14 -13.11 4.39 2.61
N THR A 15 -12.71 3.67 3.65
CA THR A 15 -13.62 3.17 4.68
C THR A 15 -13.96 4.20 5.76
N ARG A 16 -13.34 5.40 5.73
CA ARG A 16 -13.57 6.48 6.70
C ARG A 16 -14.68 7.44 6.25
N ASN A 17 -14.81 7.63 4.94
CA ASN A 17 -15.80 8.53 4.34
C ASN A 17 -16.96 7.73 3.72
N VAL A 18 -17.69 7.02 4.57
CA VAL A 18 -18.85 6.21 4.15
C VAL A 18 -20.06 7.12 3.95
N GLY A 19 -20.29 7.56 2.71
CA GLY A 19 -21.49 8.32 2.33
C GLY A 19 -22.75 7.45 2.32
N LYS A 20 -23.93 8.07 2.15
CA LYS A 20 -25.23 7.36 2.12
C LYS A 20 -25.31 6.27 1.05
N ASP A 21 -24.60 6.44 -0.07
CA ASP A 21 -24.57 5.51 -1.20
C ASP A 21 -23.54 4.37 -1.03
N ALA A 22 -22.79 4.41 0.06
CA ALA A 22 -21.79 3.40 0.37
C ALA A 22 -22.38 2.07 0.84
N MET A 23 -23.68 2.04 1.13
CA MET A 23 -24.41 0.84 1.53
C MET A 23 -25.39 0.45 0.43
N THR A 24 -25.41 -0.83 0.08
CA THR A 24 -26.47 -1.37 -0.78
C THR A 24 -27.80 -1.43 -0.02
N PRO A 25 -28.95 -1.50 -0.72
CA PRO A 25 -30.25 -1.70 -0.07
C PRO A 25 -30.28 -2.93 0.84
N GLU A 26 -29.47 -3.94 0.55
CA GLU A 26 -29.33 -5.18 1.34
C GLU A 26 -28.43 -5.00 2.58
N GLY A 27 -27.91 -3.79 2.84
CA GLY A 27 -27.06 -3.48 3.99
C GLY A 27 -25.59 -3.91 3.85
N THR A 28 -25.12 -4.18 2.62
CA THR A 28 -23.72 -4.48 2.35
C THR A 28 -22.98 -3.25 1.85
N VAL A 29 -21.65 -3.20 2.07
CA VAL A 29 -20.83 -2.08 1.58
C VAL A 29 -20.71 -2.13 0.06
N ASN A 30 -21.20 -1.11 -0.60
CA ASN A 30 -20.98 -0.91 -2.03
C ASN A 30 -19.57 -0.37 -2.30
N ARG A 31 -18.59 -1.26 -2.39
CA ARG A 31 -17.18 -0.90 -2.60
C ARG A 31 -16.94 -0.10 -3.89
N ALA A 32 -17.84 -0.21 -4.87
CA ALA A 32 -17.74 0.54 -6.11
C ALA A 32 -18.14 2.01 -5.95
N ALA A 33 -18.99 2.32 -4.97
CA ALA A 33 -19.42 3.68 -4.65
C ALA A 33 -18.48 4.42 -3.68
N LEU A 34 -17.55 3.69 -3.03
CA LEU A 34 -16.56 4.33 -2.16
C LEU A 34 -15.45 4.98 -2.98
N PRO A 35 -15.04 6.21 -2.62
CA PRO A 35 -13.83 6.80 -3.17
C PRO A 35 -12.64 5.85 -3.00
N ALA A 36 -11.82 5.74 -4.01
CA ALA A 36 -10.58 4.97 -3.92
C ALA A 36 -9.45 5.91 -3.47
N ILE A 37 -8.69 5.47 -2.46
CA ILE A 37 -7.59 6.24 -1.88
C ILE A 37 -6.29 5.45 -1.92
N PHE A 38 -5.18 6.14 -1.76
CA PHE A 38 -3.89 5.54 -1.44
C PHE A 38 -3.96 4.92 -0.04
N ASN A 39 -3.51 3.66 0.11
CA ASN A 39 -3.51 3.03 1.43
C ASN A 39 -2.72 3.86 2.45
N PRO A 40 -3.28 4.19 3.62
CA PRO A 40 -2.64 5.10 4.57
C PRO A 40 -1.24 4.67 5.04
N GLU A 41 -1.05 3.39 5.34
CA GLU A 41 0.27 2.90 5.77
C GLU A 41 1.29 2.89 4.63
N ASP A 42 0.86 2.73 3.37
CA ASP A 42 1.75 2.88 2.22
C ASP A 42 2.17 4.34 2.00
N LEU A 43 1.33 5.32 2.39
CA LEU A 43 1.73 6.72 2.44
C LEU A 43 2.82 6.98 3.48
N ASN A 44 2.74 6.33 4.66
CA ASN A 44 3.82 6.40 5.64
C ASN A 44 5.12 5.80 5.08
N ALA A 45 5.02 4.67 4.36
CA ALA A 45 6.16 4.06 3.68
C ALA A 45 6.76 4.98 2.62
N LEU A 46 5.93 5.66 1.83
CA LEU A 46 6.38 6.66 0.86
C LEU A 46 7.13 7.81 1.53
N GLU A 47 6.65 8.32 2.66
CA GLU A 47 7.37 9.37 3.39
C GLU A 47 8.77 8.93 3.83
N GLN A 48 8.93 7.69 4.33
CA GLN A 48 10.25 7.16 4.67
C GLN A 48 11.16 7.09 3.43
N ALA A 49 10.64 6.65 2.28
CA ALA A 49 11.37 6.62 1.01
C ALA A 49 11.83 8.02 0.57
N LEU A 50 10.95 9.02 0.68
CA LEU A 50 11.25 10.39 0.27
C LEU A 50 12.28 11.04 1.21
N ARG A 51 12.24 10.77 2.51
CA ARG A 51 13.25 11.21 3.47
C ARG A 51 14.62 10.60 3.17
N LEU A 52 14.65 9.30 2.87
CA LEU A 52 15.89 8.63 2.46
C LEU A 52 16.48 9.24 1.19
N LYS A 53 15.63 9.55 0.20
CA LYS A 53 16.05 10.22 -1.02
C LYS A 53 16.64 11.59 -0.74
N GLU A 54 16.07 12.38 0.17
CA GLU A 54 16.59 13.71 0.55
C GLU A 54 17.93 13.61 1.26
N GLN A 55 18.13 12.61 2.11
CA GLN A 55 19.38 12.36 2.83
C GLN A 55 20.47 11.77 1.95
N ASN A 56 20.10 11.11 0.84
CA ASN A 56 21.02 10.44 -0.07
C ASN A 56 20.80 10.99 -1.49
N PRO A 57 21.51 12.06 -1.90
CA PRO A 57 21.41 12.62 -3.25
C PRO A 57 21.61 11.54 -4.33
N ASP A 58 20.98 11.72 -5.48
CA ASP A 58 20.97 10.80 -6.63
C ASP A 58 20.20 9.49 -6.40
N SER A 59 19.53 9.33 -5.26
CA SER A 59 18.61 8.22 -5.03
C SER A 59 17.30 8.38 -5.78
N THR A 60 16.70 7.25 -6.14
CA THR A 60 15.42 7.22 -6.86
C THR A 60 14.35 6.50 -6.07
N VAL A 61 13.12 7.01 -6.12
CA VAL A 61 11.93 6.42 -5.50
C VAL A 61 10.89 6.14 -6.57
N HIS A 62 10.52 4.87 -6.74
CA HIS A 62 9.50 4.44 -7.68
C HIS A 62 8.35 3.76 -6.96
N ILE A 63 7.13 4.02 -7.41
CA ILE A 63 5.92 3.37 -6.90
C ILE A 63 5.64 2.11 -7.72
N LEU A 64 5.39 0.99 -7.07
CA LEU A 64 4.87 -0.22 -7.69
C LEU A 64 3.48 -0.52 -7.15
N THR A 65 2.50 -0.59 -8.03
CA THR A 65 1.12 -0.94 -7.69
C THR A 65 0.60 -2.05 -8.61
N MET A 66 -0.14 -2.99 -8.03
CA MET A 66 -0.90 -3.99 -8.78
C MET A 66 -2.39 -3.70 -8.66
N GLY A 67 -3.07 -3.54 -9.77
CA GLY A 67 -4.49 -3.22 -9.74
C GLY A 67 -5.11 -2.95 -11.11
N PRO A 68 -6.40 -2.58 -11.14
CA PRO A 68 -7.08 -2.15 -12.36
C PRO A 68 -6.49 -0.82 -12.88
N PRO A 69 -6.83 -0.40 -14.10
CA PRO A 69 -6.31 0.85 -14.71
C PRO A 69 -6.37 2.07 -13.78
N ARG A 70 -7.46 2.21 -13.02
CA ARG A 70 -7.63 3.34 -12.08
C ARG A 70 -6.58 3.38 -10.96
N ALA A 71 -5.83 2.31 -10.72
CA ALA A 71 -4.77 2.29 -9.72
C ALA A 71 -3.56 3.18 -10.10
N THR A 72 -3.49 3.67 -11.35
CA THR A 72 -2.54 4.73 -11.74
C THR A 72 -2.65 5.98 -10.87
N GLU A 73 -3.81 6.25 -10.28
CA GLU A 73 -3.97 7.36 -9.33
C GLU A 73 -2.99 7.27 -8.16
N VAL A 74 -2.72 6.07 -7.67
CA VAL A 74 -1.76 5.86 -6.57
C VAL A 74 -0.35 6.28 -7.02
N ILE A 75 0.02 6.01 -8.27
CA ILE A 75 1.31 6.43 -8.82
C ILE A 75 1.36 7.95 -8.94
N ARG A 76 0.32 8.58 -9.51
CA ARG A 76 0.22 10.06 -9.62
C ARG A 76 0.34 10.72 -8.25
N GLU A 77 -0.35 10.20 -7.25
CA GLU A 77 -0.25 10.66 -5.86
C GLU A 77 1.18 10.61 -5.32
N GLY A 78 1.92 9.54 -5.63
CA GLY A 78 3.34 9.42 -5.28
C GLY A 78 4.21 10.45 -6.02
N LEU A 79 3.99 10.63 -7.33
CA LEU A 79 4.68 11.63 -8.16
C LEU A 79 4.45 13.06 -7.64
N TYR A 80 3.24 13.39 -7.19
CA TYR A 80 2.89 14.71 -6.64
C TYR A 80 3.62 15.00 -5.31
N ARG A 81 4.13 13.97 -4.62
CA ARG A 81 4.87 14.08 -3.36
C ARG A 81 6.38 13.96 -3.51
N GLY A 82 6.88 13.53 -4.67
CA GLY A 82 8.32 13.51 -4.93
C GLY A 82 8.91 12.20 -5.41
N ALA A 83 8.08 11.19 -5.69
CA ALA A 83 8.52 9.99 -6.40
C ALA A 83 8.97 10.34 -7.83
N ASP A 84 9.87 9.56 -8.41
CA ASP A 84 10.48 9.80 -9.72
C ASP A 84 9.72 9.12 -10.85
N GLY A 85 8.99 8.05 -10.54
CA GLY A 85 8.25 7.27 -11.51
C GLY A 85 7.38 6.21 -10.84
N GLY A 86 6.80 5.35 -11.65
CA GLY A 86 6.04 4.22 -11.13
C GLY A 86 5.68 3.21 -12.20
N TYR A 87 5.29 2.05 -11.70
CA TYR A 87 4.94 0.87 -12.48
C TYR A 87 3.55 0.39 -12.10
N LEU A 88 2.66 0.31 -13.07
CA LEU A 88 1.35 -0.31 -12.94
C LEU A 88 1.42 -1.75 -13.42
N LEU A 89 1.25 -2.69 -12.53
CA LEU A 89 1.08 -4.10 -12.85
C LEU A 89 -0.41 -4.38 -13.01
N THR A 90 -0.86 -4.61 -14.24
CA THR A 90 -2.28 -4.72 -14.56
C THR A 90 -2.53 -5.75 -15.66
N ASP A 91 -3.34 -6.75 -15.32
CA ASP A 91 -3.80 -7.80 -16.22
C ASP A 91 -5.07 -8.43 -15.61
N ARG A 92 -5.97 -8.94 -16.47
CA ARG A 92 -7.10 -9.73 -15.99
C ARG A 92 -6.69 -10.99 -15.24
N ALA A 93 -5.54 -11.55 -15.61
CA ALA A 93 -4.98 -12.73 -14.96
C ALA A 93 -4.60 -12.49 -13.50
N PHE A 94 -4.41 -11.25 -13.05
CA PHE A 94 -4.18 -10.91 -11.64
C PHE A 94 -5.46 -10.81 -10.81
N ALA A 95 -6.64 -10.85 -11.44
CA ALA A 95 -7.90 -10.67 -10.73
C ALA A 95 -8.16 -11.80 -9.72
N GLY A 96 -8.66 -11.42 -8.54
CA GLY A 96 -8.99 -12.37 -7.46
C GLY A 96 -7.78 -12.98 -6.75
N ALA A 97 -6.59 -12.40 -6.93
CA ALA A 97 -5.39 -12.82 -6.23
C ALA A 97 -5.54 -12.70 -4.70
N ASP A 98 -5.17 -13.75 -3.97
CA ASP A 98 -4.91 -13.68 -2.54
C ASP A 98 -3.51 -13.10 -2.27
N THR A 99 -3.05 -13.13 -1.02
CA THR A 99 -1.74 -12.58 -0.65
C THR A 99 -0.58 -13.33 -1.31
N LEU A 100 -0.70 -14.64 -1.52
CA LEU A 100 0.35 -15.46 -2.12
C LEU A 100 0.52 -15.13 -3.61
N ALA A 101 -0.58 -15.11 -4.38
CA ALA A 101 -0.56 -14.75 -5.80
C ALA A 101 -0.19 -13.27 -6.01
N THR A 102 -0.65 -12.37 -5.11
CA THR A 102 -0.27 -10.95 -5.14
C THR A 102 1.23 -10.77 -4.93
N SER A 103 1.80 -11.42 -3.92
CA SER A 103 3.24 -11.33 -3.64
C SER A 103 4.10 -11.93 -4.74
N TYR A 104 3.61 -12.98 -5.43
CA TYR A 104 4.27 -13.53 -6.60
C TYR A 104 4.36 -12.50 -7.73
N ALA A 105 3.24 -11.91 -8.10
CA ALA A 105 3.19 -10.93 -9.18
C ALA A 105 4.07 -9.69 -8.88
N LEU A 106 4.04 -9.18 -7.65
CA LEU A 106 4.89 -8.07 -7.22
C LEU A 106 6.36 -8.43 -7.24
N ALA A 107 6.73 -9.65 -6.80
CA ALA A 107 8.11 -10.11 -6.84
C ALA A 107 8.64 -10.21 -8.28
N GLN A 108 7.83 -10.71 -9.24
CA GLN A 108 8.20 -10.74 -10.65
C GLN A 108 8.41 -9.34 -11.21
N ALA A 109 7.52 -8.39 -10.88
CA ALA A 109 7.70 -6.98 -11.26
C ALA A 109 8.99 -6.38 -10.69
N ILE A 110 9.33 -6.65 -9.43
CA ILE A 110 10.57 -6.19 -8.80
C ILE A 110 11.80 -6.80 -9.49
N LYS A 111 11.77 -8.08 -9.84
CA LYS A 111 12.85 -8.71 -10.63
C LYS A 111 13.06 -8.01 -11.97
N LYS A 112 11.98 -7.62 -12.66
CA LYS A 112 12.04 -6.86 -13.91
C LYS A 112 12.62 -5.46 -13.73
N ILE A 113 12.29 -4.77 -12.63
CA ILE A 113 12.90 -3.46 -12.28
C ILE A 113 14.41 -3.61 -12.04
N GLY A 114 14.84 -4.79 -11.61
CA GLY A 114 16.13 -5.06 -10.99
C GLY A 114 16.03 -4.81 -9.49
N VAL A 115 16.40 -5.81 -8.70
CA VAL A 115 16.25 -5.78 -7.24
C VAL A 115 16.78 -4.47 -6.66
N PRO A 116 15.94 -3.68 -5.99
CA PRO A 116 16.34 -2.40 -5.42
C PRO A 116 17.11 -2.59 -4.10
N ASP A 117 17.79 -1.54 -3.63
CA ASP A 117 18.45 -1.56 -2.33
C ASP A 117 17.43 -1.69 -1.18
N ILE A 118 16.29 -0.99 -1.31
CA ILE A 118 15.23 -1.00 -0.30
C ILE A 118 13.87 -1.11 -0.99
N VAL A 119 13.07 -2.08 -0.55
CA VAL A 119 11.63 -2.15 -0.83
C VAL A 119 10.89 -1.67 0.42
N LEU A 120 9.99 -0.73 0.27
CA LEU A 120 9.13 -0.23 1.35
C LEU A 120 7.66 -0.52 1.03
N GLY A 121 6.89 -0.87 2.02
CA GLY A 121 5.44 -0.97 1.93
C GLY A 121 4.80 -0.64 3.27
N GLY A 122 3.51 -0.35 3.30
CA GLY A 122 2.77 -0.32 4.55
C GLY A 122 2.76 -1.70 5.21
N ARG A 123 2.57 -1.74 6.51
CA ARG A 123 2.41 -3.00 7.25
C ARG A 123 1.27 -3.83 6.68
N GLN A 124 0.17 -3.17 6.33
CA GLN A 124 -1.02 -3.81 5.76
C GLN A 124 -1.87 -2.84 4.93
N ALA A 125 -2.76 -3.38 4.12
CA ALA A 125 -3.81 -2.62 3.44
C ALA A 125 -5.11 -2.65 4.28
N ILE A 126 -5.76 -1.49 4.43
CA ILE A 126 -6.96 -1.33 5.29
C ILE A 126 -8.21 -2.08 4.80
N ASP A 127 -8.18 -2.63 3.59
CA ASP A 127 -9.30 -3.37 3.02
C ASP A 127 -9.23 -4.89 3.25
N GLY A 128 -8.06 -5.40 3.63
CA GLY A 128 -7.85 -6.82 3.82
C GLY A 128 -7.18 -7.20 5.14
N ASP A 129 -6.46 -6.28 5.76
CA ASP A 129 -5.83 -6.40 7.10
C ASP A 129 -4.99 -7.67 7.33
N THR A 130 -4.37 -8.21 6.26
CA THR A 130 -3.63 -9.48 6.36
C THR A 130 -2.18 -9.33 6.81
N ALA A 131 -1.55 -8.17 6.58
CA ALA A 131 -0.14 -7.88 6.85
C ALA A 131 0.86 -8.90 6.24
N GLN A 132 0.47 -9.61 5.18
CA GLN A 132 1.24 -10.73 4.63
C GLN A 132 2.03 -10.41 3.37
N VAL A 133 1.57 -9.46 2.55
CA VAL A 133 2.13 -9.24 1.20
C VAL A 133 3.59 -8.81 1.26
N GLY A 134 3.95 -7.85 2.12
CA GLY A 134 5.34 -7.42 2.30
C GLY A 134 6.28 -8.58 2.65
N PRO A 135 6.06 -9.30 3.76
CA PRO A 135 6.86 -10.45 4.14
C PRO A 135 6.96 -11.54 3.06
N GLN A 136 5.87 -11.83 2.36
CA GLN A 136 5.87 -12.81 1.26
C GLN A 136 6.67 -12.32 0.05
N VAL A 137 6.66 -11.03 -0.28
CA VAL A 137 7.51 -10.46 -1.33
C VAL A 137 8.97 -10.59 -0.94
N ALA A 138 9.34 -10.29 0.31
CA ALA A 138 10.70 -10.46 0.80
C ALA A 138 11.17 -11.90 0.65
N GLN A 139 10.36 -12.87 1.08
CA GLN A 139 10.67 -14.30 0.96
C GLN A 139 10.86 -14.74 -0.50
N LYS A 140 10.01 -14.24 -1.44
CA LYS A 140 10.11 -14.61 -2.86
C LYS A 140 11.32 -13.98 -3.57
N LEU A 141 11.89 -12.94 -3.00
CA LEU A 141 13.08 -12.24 -3.52
C LEU A 141 14.34 -12.56 -2.73
N ASP A 142 14.25 -13.42 -1.70
CA ASP A 142 15.34 -13.75 -0.77
C ASP A 142 15.97 -12.49 -0.14
N LEU A 143 15.10 -11.54 0.26
CA LEU A 143 15.49 -10.31 0.91
C LEU A 143 15.40 -10.44 2.43
N ASN A 144 16.33 -9.78 3.12
CA ASN A 144 16.13 -9.49 4.54
C ASN A 144 14.85 -8.66 4.72
N GLN A 145 14.23 -8.74 5.90
CA GLN A 145 13.04 -7.94 6.19
C GLN A 145 12.99 -7.47 7.63
N VAL A 146 12.47 -6.25 7.82
CA VAL A 146 12.09 -5.74 9.14
C VAL A 146 10.68 -5.19 9.05
N THR A 147 9.83 -5.65 9.97
CA THR A 147 8.41 -5.29 10.00
C THR A 147 8.11 -4.28 11.12
N TYR A 148 6.96 -3.60 11.03
CA TYR A 148 6.48 -2.61 12.01
C TYR A 148 7.43 -1.42 12.19
N VAL A 149 8.15 -1.03 11.13
CA VAL A 149 9.07 0.10 11.13
C VAL A 149 8.32 1.41 11.37
N THR A 150 8.83 2.23 12.28
CA THR A 150 8.32 3.59 12.55
C THR A 150 9.24 4.67 11.99
N SER A 151 10.53 4.38 11.85
CA SER A 151 11.48 5.26 11.18
C SER A 151 12.64 4.49 10.55
N VAL A 152 13.13 4.99 9.43
CA VAL A 152 14.44 4.61 8.90
C VAL A 152 15.42 5.69 9.34
N ASP A 153 16.32 5.32 10.25
CA ASP A 153 17.16 6.27 10.98
C ASP A 153 18.43 6.60 10.21
N GLU A 154 19.07 5.59 9.61
CA GLU A 154 20.36 5.73 8.95
C GLU A 154 20.54 4.67 7.84
N VAL A 155 21.21 5.05 6.75
CA VAL A 155 21.71 4.12 5.73
C VAL A 155 23.20 4.37 5.55
N LYS A 156 24.01 3.35 5.84
CA LYS A 156 25.47 3.47 5.79
C LYS A 156 26.12 2.12 5.56
N ASP A 157 27.20 2.10 4.80
CA ASP A 157 28.07 0.92 4.60
C ASP A 157 27.32 -0.36 4.18
N GLY A 158 26.30 -0.22 3.32
CA GLY A 158 25.50 -1.34 2.85
C GLY A 158 24.46 -1.84 3.85
N LYS A 159 24.23 -1.11 4.94
CA LYS A 159 23.27 -1.45 6.00
C LYS A 159 22.25 -0.34 6.20
N VAL A 160 21.11 -0.72 6.74
CA VAL A 160 20.06 0.19 7.18
C VAL A 160 19.83 0.03 8.68
N VAL A 161 19.69 1.14 9.38
CA VAL A 161 19.28 1.17 10.79
C VAL A 161 17.85 1.69 10.86
N VAL A 162 16.99 0.93 11.50
CA VAL A 162 15.56 1.25 11.63
C VAL A 162 15.11 1.16 13.07
N THR A 163 14.14 1.98 13.44
CA THR A 163 13.37 1.85 14.67
C THR A 163 12.04 1.19 14.35
N ARG A 164 11.68 0.15 15.10
CA ARG A 164 10.44 -0.60 14.94
C ARG A 164 9.66 -0.70 16.25
N HIS A 165 8.35 -0.88 16.13
CA HIS A 165 7.47 -1.14 17.25
C HIS A 165 7.34 -2.65 17.48
N ILE A 166 7.42 -3.08 18.73
CA ILE A 166 7.18 -4.46 19.16
C ILE A 166 6.21 -4.47 20.34
N ASP A 167 5.70 -5.63 20.70
CA ASP A 167 4.88 -5.75 21.90
C ASP A 167 5.70 -5.37 23.13
N GLY A 168 5.21 -4.36 23.85
CA GLY A 168 5.84 -3.86 25.06
C GLY A 168 6.98 -2.84 24.85
N GLY A 169 7.28 -2.40 23.61
CA GLY A 169 8.35 -1.42 23.45
C GLY A 169 8.74 -1.04 22.03
N ILE A 170 9.95 -0.53 21.93
CA ILE A 170 10.59 -0.08 20.70
C ILE A 170 11.93 -0.80 20.57
N GLU A 171 12.23 -1.27 19.38
CA GLU A 171 13.48 -1.92 19.06
C GLU A 171 14.20 -1.16 17.95
N ARG A 172 15.52 -1.01 18.07
CA ARG A 172 16.38 -0.46 17.02
C ARG A 172 17.18 -1.60 16.39
N VAL A 173 17.03 -1.77 15.08
CA VAL A 173 17.60 -2.90 14.33
C VAL A 173 18.53 -2.39 13.25
N GLU A 174 19.72 -2.97 13.15
CA GLU A 174 20.62 -2.84 12.01
C GLU A 174 20.52 -4.08 11.13
N ALA A 175 20.34 -3.91 9.84
CA ALA A 175 20.21 -5.00 8.89
C ALA A 175 20.91 -4.68 7.55
N PRO A 176 21.48 -5.69 6.87
CA PRO A 176 22.12 -5.50 5.57
C PRO A 176 21.07 -5.29 4.46
N MET A 177 21.44 -4.50 3.46
CA MET A 177 20.72 -4.37 2.20
C MET A 177 21.18 -5.43 1.19
N PRO A 178 20.37 -5.87 0.21
CA PRO A 178 19.01 -5.38 -0.04
C PRO A 178 18.01 -5.86 1.01
N ILE A 179 16.96 -5.04 1.26
CA ILE A 179 16.01 -5.30 2.35
C ILE A 179 14.59 -4.85 2.00
N LEU A 180 13.60 -5.54 2.58
CA LEU A 180 12.21 -5.09 2.58
C LEU A 180 11.81 -4.61 3.98
N LEU A 181 11.19 -3.44 4.05
CA LEU A 181 10.69 -2.83 5.28
C LEU A 181 9.18 -2.64 5.20
N THR A 182 8.44 -3.08 6.22
CA THR A 182 7.02 -2.74 6.33
C THR A 182 6.82 -1.67 7.39
N VAL A 183 6.20 -0.56 6.98
CA VAL A 183 6.07 0.66 7.79
C VAL A 183 4.74 0.68 8.50
N ASN A 184 4.77 0.96 9.79
CA ASN A 184 3.60 1.05 10.65
C ASN A 184 2.90 2.41 10.49
N GLY A 185 1.59 2.45 10.68
CA GLY A 185 0.78 3.69 10.67
C GLY A 185 1.17 4.75 11.73
N ASN A 186 1.94 4.36 12.76
CA ASN A 186 2.52 5.28 13.74
C ASN A 186 3.78 6.01 13.24
N ALA A 187 4.29 5.65 12.07
CA ALA A 187 5.37 6.38 11.41
C ALA A 187 4.93 7.78 11.00
N ALA A 188 5.89 8.63 10.68
CA ALA A 188 5.59 10.00 10.26
C ALA A 188 4.56 10.03 9.10
N PRO A 189 3.56 10.91 9.17
CA PRO A 189 2.59 11.08 8.09
C PRO A 189 3.27 11.58 6.82
N CYS A 190 2.73 11.16 5.67
CA CYS A 190 3.27 11.59 4.40
C CYS A 190 3.05 13.08 4.16
N ARG A 191 4.05 13.72 3.58
CA ARG A 191 4.01 15.12 3.17
C ARG A 191 2.85 15.41 2.22
N PRO A 192 2.31 16.65 2.18
CA PRO A 192 1.28 17.05 1.24
C PRO A 192 1.81 17.04 -0.20
N ARG A 193 0.89 17.09 -1.16
CA ARG A 193 1.22 17.26 -2.59
C ARG A 193 1.94 18.59 -2.81
N ASN A 194 3.00 18.56 -3.60
CA ASN A 194 3.73 19.75 -4.01
C ASN A 194 3.10 20.34 -5.28
N ALA A 195 2.67 21.60 -5.23
CA ALA A 195 1.98 22.26 -6.36
C ALA A 195 2.80 22.23 -7.67
N LYS A 196 4.13 22.41 -7.60
CA LYS A 196 5.01 22.32 -8.76
C LYS A 196 5.03 20.92 -9.36
N LEU A 197 5.05 19.88 -8.53
CA LEU A 197 5.01 18.48 -8.98
C LEU A 197 3.64 18.11 -9.52
N VAL A 198 2.55 18.58 -8.89
CA VAL A 198 1.19 18.42 -9.45
C VAL A 198 1.13 19.00 -10.86
N MET A 199 1.62 20.22 -11.08
CA MET A 199 1.65 20.83 -12.40
C MET A 199 2.55 20.08 -13.39
N LYS A 200 3.67 19.53 -12.93
CA LYS A 200 4.58 18.72 -13.76
C LYS A 200 3.93 17.42 -14.21
N TYR A 201 3.28 16.71 -13.29
CA TYR A 201 2.80 15.33 -13.50
C TYR A 201 1.28 15.19 -13.69
N LYS A 202 0.50 16.28 -13.75
CA LYS A 202 -0.96 16.23 -13.90
C LYS A 202 -1.46 15.45 -15.11
N ARG A 203 -0.60 15.27 -16.13
CA ARG A 203 -0.88 14.49 -17.34
C ARG A 203 -0.19 13.13 -17.36
N ALA A 204 0.48 12.75 -16.28
CA ALA A 204 1.09 11.43 -16.21
C ALA A 204 0.02 10.34 -16.33
N SER A 205 0.22 9.40 -17.26
CA SER A 205 -0.76 8.34 -17.56
C SER A 205 -0.09 7.06 -18.03
N ALA A 206 -0.74 5.94 -17.76
CA ALA A 206 -0.39 4.67 -18.38
C ALA A 206 -0.92 4.62 -19.83
N PRO A 207 -0.31 3.85 -20.73
CA PRO A 207 -0.77 3.72 -22.12
C PRO A 207 -2.25 3.35 -22.26
N MET A 208 -2.77 2.48 -21.40
CA MET A 208 -4.16 2.05 -21.45
C MET A 208 -5.18 3.12 -21.02
N GLU A 209 -4.74 4.19 -20.37
CA GLU A 209 -5.61 5.31 -20.02
C GLU A 209 -5.78 6.31 -21.18
N ARG A 210 -4.94 6.18 -22.21
CA ARG A 210 -4.93 7.09 -23.36
C ARG A 210 -5.96 6.65 -24.38
N PRO A 211 -6.81 7.55 -24.92
CA PRO A 211 -7.70 7.20 -25.99
C PRO A 211 -6.89 6.80 -27.24
N ALA A 212 -7.41 5.85 -28.00
CA ALA A 212 -6.76 5.34 -29.20
C ALA A 212 -6.54 6.41 -30.29
N GLU A 213 -7.44 7.39 -30.35
CA GLU A 213 -7.41 8.49 -31.33
C GLU A 213 -7.71 9.82 -30.65
N GLY A 214 -7.16 10.90 -31.19
CA GLY A 214 -7.49 12.26 -30.79
C GLY A 214 -7.01 12.70 -29.42
N LEU A 215 -5.94 12.06 -28.89
CA LEU A 215 -5.36 12.48 -27.62
C LEU A 215 -4.78 13.91 -27.75
N PRO A 216 -5.41 14.92 -27.14
CA PRO A 216 -4.81 16.24 -27.07
C PRO A 216 -3.46 16.10 -26.34
N TYR A 217 -2.38 16.55 -26.92
CA TYR A 217 -1.04 16.46 -26.32
C TYR A 217 -0.30 15.12 -26.53
N ALA A 218 -0.68 14.29 -27.52
CA ALA A 218 0.04 13.03 -27.82
C ALA A 218 1.55 13.25 -27.95
N GLU A 219 1.97 14.31 -28.64
CA GLU A 219 3.38 14.67 -28.81
C GLU A 219 4.12 15.02 -27.50
N GLU A 220 3.41 15.37 -26.44
CA GLU A 220 4.04 15.68 -25.16
C GLU A 220 4.65 14.45 -24.48
N TYR A 221 4.09 13.25 -24.70
CA TYR A 221 4.63 12.01 -24.13
C TYR A 221 5.97 11.65 -24.75
N ASP A 222 6.17 11.92 -26.04
CA ASP A 222 7.45 11.69 -26.70
C ASP A 222 8.51 12.71 -26.24
N LYS A 223 8.10 13.98 -26.07
CA LYS A 223 8.97 15.05 -25.58
C LYS A 223 9.25 14.98 -24.08
N LYS A 224 8.34 14.33 -23.31
CA LYS A 224 8.36 14.28 -21.85
C LYS A 224 8.14 12.84 -21.36
N PRO A 225 9.11 11.94 -21.55
CA PRO A 225 8.93 10.51 -21.20
C PRO A 225 8.54 10.28 -19.75
N TYR A 226 8.90 11.20 -18.83
CA TYR A 226 8.51 11.16 -17.42
C TYR A 226 6.99 11.24 -17.18
N LEU A 227 6.18 11.59 -18.20
CA LEU A 227 4.72 11.54 -18.13
C LEU A 227 4.15 10.16 -18.43
N THR A 228 4.96 9.23 -18.89
CA THR A 228 4.52 7.86 -19.15
C THR A 228 4.72 7.00 -17.92
N ILE A 229 3.61 6.54 -17.35
CA ILE A 229 3.60 5.53 -16.30
C ILE A 229 3.80 4.18 -16.98
N ALA A 230 4.83 3.44 -16.57
CA ALA A 230 5.09 2.11 -17.09
C ALA A 230 3.94 1.16 -16.72
N GLN A 231 3.47 0.40 -17.70
CA GLN A 231 2.38 -0.55 -17.56
C GLN A 231 2.86 -1.92 -17.97
N TRP A 232 2.62 -2.92 -17.10
CA TRP A 232 3.05 -4.29 -17.31
C TRP A 232 1.91 -5.28 -17.12
N SER A 233 1.82 -6.25 -18.02
CA SER A 233 0.99 -7.44 -17.95
C SER A 233 1.73 -8.60 -17.27
N VAL A 234 1.08 -9.76 -17.16
CA VAL A 234 1.74 -11.00 -16.72
C VAL A 234 2.91 -11.37 -17.63
N ALA A 235 2.72 -11.25 -18.94
CA ALA A 235 3.76 -11.57 -19.93
C ALA A 235 4.96 -10.62 -19.81
N ASP A 236 4.73 -9.34 -19.52
CA ASP A 236 5.81 -8.36 -19.40
C ASP A 236 6.74 -8.63 -18.21
N VAL A 237 6.27 -9.33 -17.20
CA VAL A 237 7.04 -9.66 -15.99
C VAL A 237 7.45 -11.14 -15.92
N ASP A 238 7.39 -11.84 -17.04
CA ASP A 238 7.68 -13.29 -17.14
C ASP A 238 6.90 -14.11 -16.08
N GLY A 239 5.64 -13.73 -15.87
CA GLY A 239 4.79 -14.32 -14.85
C GLY A 239 4.18 -15.65 -15.32
N ASP A 240 4.21 -16.65 -14.44
CA ASP A 240 3.49 -17.91 -14.63
C ASP A 240 2.00 -17.71 -14.29
N LEU A 241 1.13 -17.93 -15.28
CA LEU A 241 -0.33 -17.82 -15.12
C LEU A 241 -0.88 -18.73 -14.02
N ALA A 242 -0.24 -19.90 -13.80
CA ALA A 242 -0.66 -20.82 -12.75
C ALA A 242 -0.43 -20.27 -11.32
N GLN A 243 0.44 -19.27 -11.18
CA GLN A 243 0.75 -18.61 -9.92
C GLN A 243 0.08 -17.22 -9.78
N CYS A 244 -0.73 -16.82 -10.76
CA CYS A 244 -1.39 -15.53 -10.80
C CYS A 244 -2.90 -15.62 -10.49
N GLY A 245 -3.46 -14.53 -9.93
CA GLY A 245 -4.89 -14.37 -9.71
C GLY A 245 -5.54 -15.53 -8.96
N LEU A 246 -6.73 -15.91 -9.37
CA LEU A 246 -7.46 -17.03 -8.75
C LEU A 246 -6.75 -18.38 -8.93
N ALA A 247 -6.01 -18.59 -10.02
CA ALA A 247 -5.31 -19.83 -10.27
C ALA A 247 -4.15 -20.04 -9.28
N GLY A 248 -3.44 -18.96 -8.97
CA GLY A 248 -2.32 -18.97 -8.01
C GLY A 248 -2.73 -18.80 -6.54
N SER A 249 -4.03 -18.67 -6.26
CA SER A 249 -4.55 -18.39 -4.90
C SER A 249 -5.01 -19.68 -4.20
N PRO A 250 -4.30 -20.19 -3.20
CA PRO A 250 -4.76 -21.32 -2.38
C PRO A 250 -5.95 -20.95 -1.51
N THR A 251 -6.16 -19.67 -1.20
CA THR A 251 -7.31 -19.21 -0.40
C THR A 251 -8.39 -18.61 -1.30
N LYS A 252 -9.66 -18.84 -0.94
CA LYS A 252 -10.81 -18.28 -1.65
C LYS A 252 -11.79 -17.67 -0.66
N VAL A 253 -12.22 -16.43 -0.93
CA VAL A 253 -13.28 -15.79 -0.13
C VAL A 253 -14.57 -16.55 -0.37
N LYS A 254 -15.08 -17.23 0.67
CA LYS A 254 -16.35 -17.98 0.61
C LYS A 254 -17.54 -17.05 0.73
N ALA A 255 -17.49 -16.10 1.65
CA ALA A 255 -18.55 -15.13 1.89
C ALA A 255 -17.98 -13.90 2.61
N VAL A 256 -18.59 -12.75 2.39
CA VAL A 256 -18.31 -11.51 3.14
C VAL A 256 -19.60 -11.17 3.90
N GLN A 257 -19.49 -11.05 5.23
CA GLN A 257 -20.57 -10.54 6.06
C GLN A 257 -20.15 -9.17 6.59
N ASN A 258 -20.99 -8.17 6.34
CA ASN A 258 -20.76 -6.86 6.93
C ASN A 258 -21.44 -6.81 8.28
N ILE A 259 -20.64 -6.60 9.32
CA ILE A 259 -21.17 -6.31 10.66
C ILE A 259 -21.44 -4.82 10.73
N VAL A 260 -22.71 -4.44 10.66
CA VAL A 260 -23.13 -3.06 10.90
C VAL A 260 -23.28 -2.88 12.40
N PHE A 261 -22.40 -2.10 13.00
CA PHE A 261 -22.57 -1.69 14.39
C PHE A 261 -23.79 -0.76 14.46
N LYS A 262 -24.91 -1.29 14.95
CA LYS A 262 -26.03 -0.42 15.35
C LYS A 262 -25.69 0.15 16.71
N ALA A 263 -25.81 1.47 16.84
CA ALA A 263 -25.74 2.09 18.16
C ALA A 263 -26.77 1.43 19.08
N LYS A 264 -26.30 0.79 20.15
CA LYS A 264 -27.18 0.31 21.22
C LYS A 264 -27.70 1.51 22.01
N GLU A 265 -28.82 1.36 22.67
CA GLU A 265 -29.31 2.41 23.58
C GLU A 265 -28.24 2.72 24.63
N SER A 266 -28.05 4.00 24.90
CA SER A 266 -27.08 4.45 25.90
C SER A 266 -27.50 3.98 27.30
N LYS A 267 -26.61 3.27 27.97
CA LYS A 267 -26.81 2.83 29.35
C LYS A 267 -26.27 3.93 30.28
N ARG A 268 -27.10 4.46 31.14
CA ARG A 268 -26.66 5.42 32.16
C ARG A 268 -26.37 4.68 33.46
N LEU A 269 -25.17 4.90 34.00
CA LEU A 269 -24.73 4.32 35.27
C LEU A 269 -24.68 5.39 36.31
N THR A 270 -24.97 5.04 37.59
CA THR A 270 -24.98 5.96 38.70
C THR A 270 -23.60 6.18 39.33
N GLY A 271 -22.60 5.41 38.91
CA GLY A 271 -21.25 5.45 39.47
C GLY A 271 -21.12 4.72 40.80
N SER A 272 -22.11 3.95 41.22
CA SER A 272 -22.00 3.01 42.33
C SER A 272 -21.05 1.86 42.02
N ASP A 273 -20.43 1.27 43.05
CA ASP A 273 -19.52 0.13 42.88
C ASP A 273 -20.21 -1.02 42.13
N ALA A 274 -21.47 -1.28 42.40
CA ALA A 274 -22.26 -2.29 41.72
C ALA A 274 -22.45 -2.01 40.21
N ASP A 275 -22.67 -0.75 39.82
CA ASP A 275 -22.80 -0.34 38.44
C ASP A 275 -21.47 -0.45 37.69
N VAL A 276 -20.36 -0.10 38.34
CA VAL A 276 -19.03 -0.20 37.80
C VAL A 276 -18.65 -1.68 37.59
N GLU A 277 -18.90 -2.55 38.58
CA GLU A 277 -18.69 -3.98 38.49
C GLU A 277 -19.51 -4.61 37.35
N SER A 278 -20.80 -4.23 37.24
CA SER A 278 -21.68 -4.69 36.16
C SER A 278 -21.17 -4.27 34.79
N LEU A 279 -20.65 -3.04 34.64
CA LEU A 279 -20.07 -2.55 33.39
C LEU A 279 -18.81 -3.33 33.00
N VAL A 280 -17.90 -3.49 33.94
CA VAL A 280 -16.64 -4.24 33.70
C VAL A 280 -16.95 -5.67 33.27
N LYS A 281 -17.89 -6.31 33.96
CA LYS A 281 -18.33 -7.68 33.63
C LYS A 281 -18.93 -7.73 32.21
N GLU A 282 -19.81 -6.79 31.84
CA GLU A 282 -20.41 -6.72 30.50
C GLU A 282 -19.35 -6.52 29.41
N LEU A 283 -18.33 -5.69 29.67
CA LEU A 283 -17.23 -5.44 28.74
C LEU A 283 -16.33 -6.66 28.56
N LEU A 284 -16.09 -7.41 29.63
CA LEU A 284 -15.35 -8.69 29.59
C LEU A 284 -16.14 -9.78 28.87
N ASP A 285 -17.41 -9.96 29.21
CA ASP A 285 -18.29 -10.95 28.58
C ASP A 285 -18.50 -10.70 27.08
N SER A 286 -18.45 -9.43 26.66
CA SER A 286 -18.55 -9.02 25.25
C SER A 286 -17.21 -9.01 24.52
N HIS A 287 -16.10 -9.40 25.16
CA HIS A 287 -14.73 -9.33 24.64
C HIS A 287 -14.37 -7.94 24.10
N THR A 288 -14.90 -6.89 24.71
CA THR A 288 -14.55 -5.48 24.37
C THR A 288 -13.27 -5.07 25.05
N ILE A 289 -13.00 -5.60 26.23
CA ILE A 289 -11.74 -5.52 27.00
C ILE A 289 -11.33 -6.91 27.45
N GLY A 290 -10.02 -7.15 27.56
CA GLY A 290 -9.44 -8.44 27.99
C GLY A 290 -8.81 -9.24 26.89
#